data_51e5f9406529f0bb1f116d1a92dd1631
#
_entry.id   51e5f9406529f0bb1f116d1a92dd1631
#
_cell.length_a   1.000
_cell.length_b   1.000
_cell.length_c   1.000
_cell.angle_alpha   90.00
_cell.angle_beta   90.00
_cell.angle_gamma   90.00
#
_symmetry.space_group_name_H-M   'P 1'
#
loop_
_entity.id
_entity.type
_entity.pdbx_description
1 polymer ?
#
loop_
_entity_poly.entity_id
_entity_poly.type
_entity_poly.pdbx_seq_one_letter_code
_entity_poly.pdbx_strand_id
1 'polypeptide(L)'
;MKFGARKDKQSTDTSRCARKTTTLFGVRMIDLADLERVLKGMAGCPRVVCAGSGATPLALLDVADQCLETWRLACVNAPVGVPTRKGVTHETVFIGPGTRHAESLEYVPCRLSLAPQLYENRFAPDILLLHTSTPRNGVVSMGIEVQVLPAVLESAKRRGATIIAQVNPNMPYVFGDGIVDVGDIDIGVLVDTPLPTATMPSPGPSAQQIGNLVASQIPDGATLQVGIGAVPDAVVAMLPDNRAFGVWTELLTDSIRLLEEAHSLDDRPITGTFAMGT
;
A
#
# COMPACT_ATOMS: atom_id res chain seq x y z
N MET A 1 11.24 10.66 80.50
CA MET A 1 10.93 11.28 79.19
C MET A 1 11.41 10.32 78.09
N LYS A 2 10.48 9.64 77.47
CA LYS A 2 10.80 8.73 76.36
C LYS A 2 10.16 9.31 75.07
N PHE A 3 11.01 9.67 74.09
CA PHE A 3 10.57 10.11 72.78
C PHE A 3 10.29 8.86 71.92
N GLY A 4 9.06 8.72 71.46
CA GLY A 4 8.65 7.70 70.51
C GLY A 4 8.83 8.18 69.09
N ALA A 5 9.64 7.47 68.30
CA ALA A 5 9.82 7.71 66.88
C ALA A 5 8.64 7.14 66.09
N ARG A 6 7.91 8.00 65.39
CA ARG A 6 6.93 7.63 64.36
C ARG A 6 7.67 7.18 63.11
N LYS A 7 7.40 5.95 62.68
CA LYS A 7 7.80 5.44 61.37
C LYS A 7 6.76 5.92 60.35
N ASP A 8 7.16 6.84 59.47
CA ASP A 8 6.41 7.19 58.26
C ASP A 8 6.46 6.02 57.28
N LYS A 9 5.28 5.47 56.98
CA LYS A 9 5.09 4.55 55.87
C LYS A 9 5.14 5.37 54.57
N GLN A 10 6.23 5.30 53.82
CA GLN A 10 6.24 5.70 52.42
C GLN A 10 5.29 4.78 51.64
N SER A 11 4.17 5.35 51.22
CA SER A 11 3.31 4.76 50.19
C SER A 11 4.05 4.84 48.85
N THR A 12 4.43 3.72 48.33
CA THR A 12 4.86 3.60 46.95
C THR A 12 3.66 3.80 46.05
N ASP A 13 3.45 5.05 45.67
CA ASP A 13 2.53 5.43 44.60
C ASP A 13 3.16 5.00 43.26
N THR A 14 2.82 3.80 42.81
CA THR A 14 3.06 3.36 41.47
C THR A 14 2.08 4.10 40.55
N SER A 15 2.39 5.35 40.25
CA SER A 15 1.69 6.12 39.24
C SER A 15 1.70 5.34 37.95
N ARG A 16 0.54 4.80 37.57
CA ARG A 16 0.21 4.31 36.25
C ARG A 16 0.66 5.39 35.24
N CYS A 17 1.73 5.13 34.53
CA CYS A 17 2.13 5.92 33.37
C CYS A 17 0.99 5.78 32.34
N ALA A 18 0.01 6.68 32.42
CA ALA A 18 -1.01 6.84 31.41
C ALA A 18 -0.27 7.27 30.14
N ARG A 19 0.01 6.32 29.23
CA ARG A 19 0.57 6.60 27.92
C ARG A 19 -0.39 7.54 27.22
N LYS A 20 0.07 8.74 26.90
CA LYS A 20 -0.70 9.74 26.18
C LYS A 20 -0.96 9.20 24.78
N THR A 21 -2.20 8.86 24.48
CA THR A 21 -2.63 8.67 23.08
C THR A 21 -2.36 9.98 22.37
N THR A 22 -1.35 10.00 21.49
CA THR A 22 -0.99 11.20 20.76
C THR A 22 -1.87 11.28 19.54
N THR A 23 -2.70 12.32 19.46
CA THR A 23 -3.39 12.63 18.20
C THR A 23 -2.46 13.47 17.35
N LEU A 24 -2.03 12.96 16.24
CA LEU A 24 -1.20 13.67 15.27
C LEU A 24 -2.05 13.96 14.02
N PHE A 25 -2.23 15.24 13.71
CA PHE A 25 -3.02 15.71 12.57
C PHE A 25 -4.47 15.16 12.51
N GLY A 26 -5.08 14.86 13.66
CA GLY A 26 -6.44 14.33 13.74
C GLY A 26 -6.55 12.81 13.83
N VAL A 27 -5.47 12.06 13.55
CA VAL A 27 -5.42 10.60 13.67
C VAL A 27 -4.94 10.18 15.06
N ARG A 28 -5.58 9.15 15.63
CA ARG A 28 -5.11 8.48 16.85
C ARG A 28 -3.86 7.67 16.52
N MET A 29 -2.69 8.17 16.91
CA MET A 29 -1.43 7.45 16.73
C MET A 29 -1.16 6.50 17.89
N ILE A 30 -0.75 5.27 17.57
CA ILE A 30 -0.32 4.24 18.53
C ILE A 30 0.99 3.60 18.07
N ASP A 31 1.65 2.88 18.95
CA ASP A 31 2.79 2.02 18.58
C ASP A 31 2.32 0.60 18.20
N LEU A 32 3.25 -0.21 17.66
CA LEU A 32 2.94 -1.58 17.24
C LEU A 32 2.49 -2.46 18.41
N ALA A 33 3.00 -2.23 19.64
CA ALA A 33 2.59 -2.99 20.81
C ALA A 33 1.15 -2.65 21.26
N ASP A 34 0.72 -1.39 21.07
CA ASP A 34 -0.67 -0.99 21.28
C ASP A 34 -1.59 -1.57 20.20
N LEU A 35 -1.11 -1.66 18.95
CA LEU A 35 -1.83 -2.32 17.87
C LEU A 35 -2.07 -3.81 18.15
N GLU A 36 -1.08 -4.52 18.71
CA GLU A 36 -1.28 -5.91 19.16
C GLU A 36 -2.49 -6.06 20.09
N ARG A 37 -2.65 -5.13 21.03
CA ARG A 37 -3.79 -5.16 21.99
C ARG A 37 -5.12 -4.96 21.30
N VAL A 38 -5.16 -4.11 20.29
CA VAL A 38 -6.37 -3.89 19.47
C VAL A 38 -6.72 -5.16 18.71
N LEU A 39 -5.77 -5.77 18.01
CA LEU A 39 -6.00 -6.94 17.18
C LEU A 39 -6.31 -8.20 17.99
N LYS A 40 -5.67 -8.41 19.15
CA LYS A 40 -5.99 -9.52 20.07
C LYS A 40 -7.42 -9.45 20.63
N GLY A 41 -8.05 -8.29 20.62
CA GLY A 41 -9.46 -8.11 21.00
C GLY A 41 -10.46 -8.50 19.91
N MET A 42 -10.00 -8.78 18.71
CA MET A 42 -10.87 -9.18 17.59
C MET A 42 -11.21 -10.67 17.67
N ALA A 43 -12.49 -10.98 17.52
CA ALA A 43 -12.98 -12.36 17.58
C ALA A 43 -13.19 -12.94 16.17
N GLY A 44 -13.12 -14.27 16.07
CA GLY A 44 -13.44 -15.01 14.85
C GLY A 44 -12.28 -15.08 13.86
N CYS A 45 -12.62 -15.04 12.56
CA CYS A 45 -11.68 -15.12 11.44
C CYS A 45 -11.82 -13.84 10.61
N PRO A 46 -11.25 -12.71 11.05
CA PRO A 46 -11.45 -11.42 10.39
C PRO A 46 -10.79 -11.40 9.01
N ARG A 47 -11.39 -10.65 8.09
CA ARG A 47 -10.80 -10.37 6.79
C ARG A 47 -10.04 -9.05 6.83
N VAL A 48 -8.74 -9.14 6.60
CA VAL A 48 -7.81 -8.03 6.44
C VAL A 48 -7.65 -7.76 4.94
N VAL A 49 -7.86 -6.53 4.52
CA VAL A 49 -7.62 -6.09 3.13
C VAL A 49 -6.52 -5.06 3.13
N CYS A 50 -5.60 -5.14 2.16
CA CYS A 50 -4.51 -4.18 2.03
C CYS A 50 -4.02 -4.06 0.58
N ALA A 51 -3.14 -3.09 0.32
CA ALA A 51 -2.34 -3.02 -0.88
C ALA A 51 -1.50 -4.27 -1.07
N GLY A 52 -1.27 -4.68 -2.30
CA GLY A 52 -0.64 -5.96 -2.61
C GLY A 52 0.70 -5.90 -3.36
N SER A 53 1.20 -4.75 -3.73
CA SER A 53 2.48 -4.60 -4.45
C SER A 53 3.51 -3.86 -3.58
N GLY A 54 4.07 -2.77 -4.09
CA GLY A 54 5.11 -1.99 -3.39
C GLY A 54 4.65 -1.28 -2.12
N ALA A 55 3.34 -1.02 -1.98
CA ALA A 55 2.77 -0.38 -0.79
C ALA A 55 2.13 -1.38 0.19
N THR A 56 2.44 -2.67 0.12
CA THR A 56 1.96 -3.64 1.13
C THR A 56 2.46 -3.25 2.52
N PRO A 57 1.57 -3.08 3.53
CA PRO A 57 1.94 -2.64 4.87
C PRO A 57 2.48 -3.81 5.70
N LEU A 58 3.67 -4.32 5.35
CA LEU A 58 4.24 -5.55 5.93
C LEU A 58 4.36 -5.48 7.45
N ALA A 59 4.75 -4.32 8.02
CA ALA A 59 4.88 -4.21 9.47
C ALA A 59 3.54 -4.40 10.20
N LEU A 60 2.43 -3.93 9.63
CA LEU A 60 1.09 -4.15 10.19
C LEU A 60 0.62 -5.60 9.97
N LEU A 61 0.96 -6.20 8.82
CA LEU A 61 0.66 -7.60 8.55
C LEU A 61 1.40 -8.54 9.49
N ASP A 62 2.65 -8.25 9.84
CA ASP A 62 3.41 -9.01 10.82
C ASP A 62 2.75 -9.00 12.21
N VAL A 63 2.25 -7.84 12.64
CA VAL A 63 1.50 -7.74 13.90
C VAL A 63 0.17 -8.48 13.81
N ALA A 64 -0.55 -8.37 12.69
CA ALA A 64 -1.80 -9.11 12.49
C ALA A 64 -1.56 -10.62 12.55
N ASP A 65 -0.48 -11.10 11.92
CA ASP A 65 -0.12 -12.52 11.91
C ASP A 65 0.24 -13.08 13.30
N GLN A 66 0.89 -12.28 14.13
CA GLN A 66 1.22 -12.64 15.51
C GLN A 66 0.00 -12.66 16.44
N CYS A 67 -1.04 -11.87 16.12
CA CYS A 67 -2.19 -11.65 17.00
C CYS A 67 -3.42 -12.47 16.63
N LEU A 68 -3.60 -12.76 15.34
CA LEU A 68 -4.78 -13.44 14.81
C LEU A 68 -4.44 -14.93 14.52
N GLU A 69 -5.08 -15.84 15.23
CA GLU A 69 -4.83 -17.28 15.04
C GLU A 69 -5.27 -17.74 13.64
N THR A 70 -6.48 -17.38 13.26
CA THR A 70 -7.06 -17.62 11.92
C THR A 70 -7.62 -16.33 11.35
N TRP A 71 -7.27 -16.03 10.11
CA TRP A 71 -7.72 -14.83 9.42
C TRP A 71 -7.62 -14.95 7.91
N ARG A 72 -8.22 -14.02 7.19
CA ARG A 72 -8.22 -13.96 5.74
C ARG A 72 -7.47 -12.71 5.28
N LEU A 73 -6.54 -12.88 4.34
CA LEU A 73 -5.81 -11.77 3.71
C LEU A 73 -6.27 -11.60 2.28
N ALA A 74 -6.96 -10.51 2.01
CA ALA A 74 -7.38 -10.16 0.66
C ALA A 74 -6.50 -9.02 0.12
N CYS A 75 -5.69 -9.32 -0.89
CA CYS A 75 -4.89 -8.34 -1.60
C CYS A 75 -4.64 -8.76 -3.04
N VAL A 76 -4.39 -7.79 -3.91
CA VAL A 76 -4.08 -8.00 -5.32
C VAL A 76 -2.57 -8.07 -5.48
N ASN A 77 -2.03 -9.12 -6.11
CA ASN A 77 -0.60 -9.26 -6.40
C ASN A 77 0.31 -9.23 -5.15
N ALA A 78 0.00 -10.05 -4.14
CA ALA A 78 0.75 -10.08 -2.89
C ALA A 78 2.26 -10.30 -3.10
N PRO A 79 3.14 -9.43 -2.53
CA PRO A 79 4.59 -9.59 -2.63
C PRO A 79 5.09 -10.71 -1.73
N VAL A 80 6.35 -11.12 -1.94
CA VAL A 80 7.06 -11.97 -0.99
C VAL A 80 7.15 -11.27 0.37
N GLY A 81 6.99 -12.02 1.45
CA GLY A 81 7.02 -11.50 2.83
C GLY A 81 5.65 -11.37 3.48
N VAL A 82 4.54 -11.56 2.74
CA VAL A 82 3.22 -11.66 3.37
C VAL A 82 3.10 -12.96 4.18
N PRO A 83 2.34 -12.99 5.29
CA PRO A 83 2.13 -14.19 6.09
C PRO A 83 1.48 -15.32 5.29
N THR A 84 2.08 -16.54 5.32
CA THR A 84 1.59 -17.72 4.58
C THR A 84 1.42 -18.96 5.44
N ARG A 85 1.54 -18.81 6.77
CA ARG A 85 1.41 -19.93 7.71
C ARG A 85 0.01 -20.55 7.71
N LYS A 86 -0.12 -21.74 8.26
CA LYS A 86 -1.42 -22.35 8.57
C LYS A 86 -2.28 -21.40 9.41
N GLY A 87 -3.55 -21.27 9.03
CA GLY A 87 -4.50 -20.32 9.65
C GLY A 87 -4.68 -19.02 8.87
N VAL A 88 -3.82 -18.73 7.89
CA VAL A 88 -4.00 -17.60 6.96
C VAL A 88 -4.58 -18.11 5.64
N THR A 89 -5.76 -17.60 5.28
CA THR A 89 -6.37 -17.86 3.96
C THR A 89 -6.18 -16.65 3.07
N HIS A 90 -5.48 -16.81 1.97
CA HIS A 90 -5.32 -15.76 0.96
C HIS A 90 -6.53 -15.71 0.04
N GLU A 91 -7.05 -14.51 -0.21
CA GLU A 91 -8.13 -14.25 -1.16
C GLU A 91 -7.62 -13.26 -2.22
N THR A 92 -7.68 -13.61 -3.48
CA THR A 92 -7.15 -12.71 -4.53
C THR A 92 -7.82 -12.92 -5.88
N VAL A 93 -7.79 -11.86 -6.67
CA VAL A 93 -8.13 -11.87 -8.11
C VAL A 93 -6.88 -11.92 -9.00
N PHE A 94 -5.70 -11.72 -8.41
CA PHE A 94 -4.42 -11.76 -9.11
C PHE A 94 -3.34 -12.32 -8.18
N ILE A 95 -2.84 -13.51 -8.52
CA ILE A 95 -1.87 -14.25 -7.70
C ILE A 95 -0.49 -13.62 -7.82
N GLY A 96 -0.02 -13.00 -6.75
CA GLY A 96 1.33 -12.47 -6.65
C GLY A 96 2.39 -13.51 -6.24
N PRO A 97 3.67 -13.15 -6.27
CA PRO A 97 4.76 -14.06 -5.92
C PRO A 97 4.68 -14.55 -4.47
N GLY A 98 4.15 -13.75 -3.56
CA GLY A 98 4.03 -14.11 -2.13
C GLY A 98 2.98 -15.16 -1.83
N THR A 99 2.03 -15.41 -2.74
CA THR A 99 0.92 -16.35 -2.49
C THR A 99 0.92 -17.59 -3.37
N ARG A 100 1.86 -17.71 -4.32
CA ARG A 100 1.92 -18.84 -5.26
C ARG A 100 2.02 -20.21 -4.60
N HIS A 101 2.59 -20.26 -3.40
CA HIS A 101 2.81 -21.50 -2.63
C HIS A 101 2.12 -21.45 -1.27
N ALA A 102 1.14 -20.55 -1.07
CA ALA A 102 0.38 -20.50 0.16
C ALA A 102 -0.45 -21.78 0.33
N GLU A 103 -0.51 -22.31 1.55
CA GLU A 103 -1.26 -23.54 1.87
C GLU A 103 -2.78 -23.35 1.63
N SER A 104 -3.28 -22.15 1.86
CA SER A 104 -4.70 -21.82 1.67
C SER A 104 -4.81 -20.57 0.77
N LEU A 105 -5.26 -20.79 -0.47
CA LEU A 105 -5.43 -19.75 -1.48
C LEU A 105 -6.81 -19.89 -2.16
N GLU A 106 -7.63 -18.88 -2.00
CA GLU A 106 -8.90 -18.72 -2.72
C GLU A 106 -8.69 -17.73 -3.88
N TYR A 107 -8.46 -18.25 -5.07
CA TYR A 107 -8.38 -17.46 -6.29
C TYR A 107 -9.76 -17.26 -6.90
N VAL A 108 -10.12 -16.00 -7.17
CA VAL A 108 -11.37 -15.63 -7.82
C VAL A 108 -11.07 -15.02 -9.20
N PRO A 109 -11.17 -15.80 -10.27
CA PRO A 109 -10.93 -15.29 -11.61
C PRO A 109 -12.02 -14.28 -12.00
N CYS A 110 -11.63 -13.06 -12.27
CA CYS A 110 -12.52 -12.04 -12.79
C CYS A 110 -11.74 -11.03 -13.64
N ARG A 111 -12.46 -10.19 -14.37
CA ARG A 111 -11.83 -9.00 -14.99
C ARG A 111 -11.37 -8.06 -13.88
N LEU A 112 -10.18 -7.50 -14.01
CA LEU A 112 -9.62 -6.60 -12.99
C LEU A 112 -10.53 -5.38 -12.74
N SER A 113 -11.21 -4.89 -13.78
CA SER A 113 -12.21 -3.82 -13.67
C SER A 113 -13.45 -4.17 -12.81
N LEU A 114 -13.67 -5.45 -12.52
CA LEU A 114 -14.76 -5.92 -11.65
C LEU A 114 -14.27 -6.18 -10.21
N ALA A 115 -12.96 -6.16 -9.98
CA ALA A 115 -12.39 -6.40 -8.66
C ALA A 115 -12.96 -5.46 -7.58
N PRO A 116 -13.19 -4.16 -7.81
CA PRO A 116 -13.82 -3.28 -6.82
C PRO A 116 -15.15 -3.82 -6.26
N GLN A 117 -15.98 -4.44 -7.09
CA GLN A 117 -17.28 -5.01 -6.67
C GLN A 117 -17.12 -6.20 -5.72
N LEU A 118 -16.02 -6.94 -5.79
CA LEU A 118 -15.75 -8.04 -4.85
C LEU A 118 -15.51 -7.49 -3.44
N TYR A 119 -14.85 -6.36 -3.31
CA TYR A 119 -14.59 -5.73 -2.02
C TYR A 119 -15.83 -5.08 -1.40
N GLU A 120 -16.85 -4.82 -2.18
CA GLU A 120 -18.16 -4.42 -1.67
C GLU A 120 -18.94 -5.58 -1.04
N ASN A 121 -18.68 -6.82 -1.46
CA ASN A 121 -19.45 -8.00 -1.11
C ASN A 121 -18.58 -9.15 -0.56
N ARG A 122 -18.00 -9.96 -1.46
CA ARG A 122 -17.29 -11.19 -1.10
C ARG A 122 -16.03 -10.93 -0.26
N PHE A 123 -15.26 -9.93 -0.62
CA PHE A 123 -14.01 -9.55 0.04
C PHE A 123 -14.16 -8.32 0.93
N ALA A 124 -15.38 -8.03 1.38
CA ALA A 124 -15.62 -6.89 2.25
C ALA A 124 -14.73 -6.97 3.51
N PRO A 125 -14.00 -5.89 3.87
CA PRO A 125 -13.06 -5.89 4.98
C PRO A 125 -13.76 -5.89 6.34
N ASP A 126 -13.16 -6.56 7.32
CA ASP A 126 -13.32 -6.30 8.74
C ASP A 126 -12.24 -5.31 9.21
N ILE A 127 -11.05 -5.39 8.57
CA ILE A 127 -9.92 -4.51 8.79
C ILE A 127 -9.38 -4.06 7.42
N LEU A 128 -9.21 -2.75 7.24
CA LEU A 128 -8.46 -2.19 6.12
C LEU A 128 -7.12 -1.69 6.61
N LEU A 129 -6.03 -2.22 6.06
CA LEU A 129 -4.68 -1.73 6.30
C LEU A 129 -4.24 -0.87 5.12
N LEU A 130 -4.01 0.41 5.37
CA LEU A 130 -3.45 1.35 4.40
C LEU A 130 -1.94 1.54 4.65
N HIS A 131 -1.18 1.83 3.60
CA HIS A 131 0.19 2.32 3.69
C HIS A 131 0.21 3.72 3.07
N THR A 132 0.49 4.72 3.89
CA THR A 132 0.25 6.12 3.49
C THR A 132 1.47 7.00 3.72
N SER A 133 1.48 8.15 3.05
CA SER A 133 2.39 9.25 3.36
C SER A 133 2.12 9.83 4.75
N THR A 134 3.01 10.69 5.22
CA THR A 134 2.72 11.55 6.37
C THR A 134 1.57 12.50 6.05
N PRO A 135 0.71 12.83 7.02
CA PRO A 135 -0.42 13.74 6.83
C PRO A 135 0.02 15.15 6.38
N ARG A 136 -0.73 15.72 5.43
CA ARG A 136 -0.60 17.11 4.97
C ARG A 136 -1.99 17.73 4.87
N ASN A 137 -2.22 18.84 5.54
CA ASN A 137 -3.50 19.58 5.50
C ASN A 137 -4.75 18.71 5.75
N GLY A 138 -4.67 17.77 6.70
CA GLY A 138 -5.81 16.93 7.07
C GLY A 138 -6.03 15.71 6.17
N VAL A 139 -5.14 15.44 5.23
CA VAL A 139 -5.21 14.27 4.34
C VAL A 139 -3.88 13.51 4.29
N VAL A 140 -3.93 12.24 3.90
CA VAL A 140 -2.77 11.41 3.55
C VAL A 140 -2.90 10.93 2.11
N SER A 141 -1.78 10.48 1.53
CA SER A 141 -1.78 9.86 0.21
C SER A 141 -1.48 8.36 0.33
N MET A 142 -2.17 7.51 -0.42
CA MET A 142 -1.84 6.10 -0.61
C MET A 142 -0.52 5.91 -1.39
N GLY A 143 0.06 7.00 -1.90
CA GLY A 143 1.37 7.01 -2.54
C GLY A 143 1.46 6.15 -3.78
N ILE A 144 2.39 5.19 -3.77
CA ILE A 144 2.75 4.42 -4.95
C ILE A 144 1.73 3.34 -5.35
N GLU A 145 0.64 3.15 -4.61
CA GLU A 145 -0.35 2.10 -4.95
C GLU A 145 -1.76 2.50 -4.53
N VAL A 146 -2.61 2.76 -5.50
CA VAL A 146 -4.01 3.17 -5.31
C VAL A 146 -4.96 2.04 -5.70
N GLN A 147 -4.87 1.54 -6.93
CA GLN A 147 -5.61 0.37 -7.46
C GLN A 147 -7.08 0.29 -7.00
N VAL A 148 -7.42 -0.77 -6.27
CA VAL A 148 -8.78 -1.05 -5.75
C VAL A 148 -9.06 -0.37 -4.40
N LEU A 149 -8.04 0.23 -3.77
CA LEU A 149 -8.13 0.73 -2.40
C LEU A 149 -9.18 1.81 -2.19
N PRO A 150 -9.47 2.74 -3.11
CA PRO A 150 -10.58 3.68 -2.95
C PRO A 150 -11.93 2.98 -2.76
N ALA A 151 -12.22 1.94 -3.55
CA ALA A 151 -13.45 1.16 -3.41
C ALA A 151 -13.47 0.34 -2.10
N VAL A 152 -12.31 -0.18 -1.68
CA VAL A 152 -12.17 -0.87 -0.39
C VAL A 152 -12.42 0.08 0.77
N LEU A 153 -11.86 1.29 0.73
CA LEU A 153 -12.04 2.34 1.74
C LEU A 153 -13.53 2.68 1.90
N GLU A 154 -14.21 2.93 0.79
CA GLU A 154 -15.65 3.22 0.82
C GLU A 154 -16.47 2.03 1.36
N SER A 155 -16.09 0.79 1.04
CA SER A 155 -16.71 -0.40 1.62
C SER A 155 -16.45 -0.51 3.13
N ALA A 156 -15.22 -0.26 3.58
CA ALA A 156 -14.82 -0.27 4.97
C ALA A 156 -15.64 0.74 5.79
N LYS A 157 -15.72 1.99 5.30
CA LYS A 157 -16.52 3.07 5.92
C LYS A 157 -17.99 2.69 6.08
N ARG A 158 -18.63 2.21 5.01
CA ARG A 158 -20.05 1.81 5.04
C ARG A 158 -20.34 0.67 6.02
N ARG A 159 -19.39 -0.21 6.25
CA ARG A 159 -19.53 -1.39 7.12
C ARG A 159 -19.04 -1.18 8.54
N GLY A 160 -18.39 -0.06 8.84
CA GLY A 160 -17.75 0.18 10.14
C GLY A 160 -16.55 -0.75 10.37
N ALA A 161 -15.83 -1.12 9.32
CA ALA A 161 -14.57 -1.84 9.43
C ALA A 161 -13.51 -0.95 10.07
N THR A 162 -12.54 -1.55 10.77
CA THR A 162 -11.45 -0.80 11.38
C THR A 162 -10.42 -0.41 10.31
N ILE A 163 -10.15 0.88 10.16
CA ILE A 163 -9.20 1.43 9.18
C ILE A 163 -7.91 1.82 9.90
N ILE A 164 -6.82 1.13 9.57
CA ILE A 164 -5.51 1.31 10.20
C ILE A 164 -4.50 1.75 9.13
N ALA A 165 -3.81 2.84 9.36
CA ALA A 165 -2.79 3.34 8.45
C ALA A 165 -1.37 3.11 9.00
N GLN A 166 -0.54 2.43 8.21
CA GLN A 166 0.91 2.49 8.32
C GLN A 166 1.36 3.83 7.72
N VAL A 167 1.66 4.78 8.56
CA VAL A 167 2.12 6.12 8.14
C VAL A 167 3.64 6.05 7.96
N ASN A 168 4.12 6.26 6.73
CA ASN A 168 5.53 6.14 6.39
C ASN A 168 6.07 7.44 5.79
N PRO A 169 7.08 8.06 6.41
CA PRO A 169 7.70 9.27 5.88
C PRO A 169 8.32 9.11 4.46
N ASN A 170 8.69 7.87 4.11
CA ASN A 170 9.26 7.55 2.80
C ASN A 170 8.19 7.34 1.70
N MET A 171 6.90 7.28 2.07
CA MET A 171 5.83 7.17 1.08
C MET A 171 5.65 8.51 0.35
N PRO A 172 5.81 8.57 -0.98
CA PRO A 172 5.61 9.81 -1.72
C PRO A 172 4.16 10.27 -1.66
N TYR A 173 3.96 11.58 -1.69
CA TYR A 173 2.65 12.18 -1.76
C TYR A 173 2.20 12.30 -3.22
N VAL A 174 1.23 11.51 -3.62
CA VAL A 174 0.65 11.48 -4.96
C VAL A 174 -0.77 12.04 -4.89
N PHE A 175 -1.17 12.81 -5.88
CA PHE A 175 -2.50 13.44 -5.98
C PHE A 175 -3.51 12.51 -6.66
N GLY A 176 -4.81 12.86 -6.58
CA GLY A 176 -5.89 12.12 -7.22
C GLY A 176 -6.64 11.20 -6.25
N ASP A 177 -7.16 10.09 -6.75
CA ASP A 177 -8.06 9.17 -6.03
C ASP A 177 -7.40 8.44 -4.85
N GLY A 178 -6.07 8.51 -4.74
CA GLY A 178 -5.31 7.98 -3.60
C GLY A 178 -5.25 8.90 -2.37
N ILE A 179 -5.94 10.04 -2.39
CA ILE A 179 -6.01 10.96 -1.24
C ILE A 179 -7.09 10.50 -0.28
N VAL A 180 -6.73 10.39 1.01
CA VAL A 180 -7.61 9.92 2.10
C VAL A 180 -7.68 10.99 3.17
N ASP A 181 -8.89 11.32 3.62
CA ASP A 181 -9.09 12.19 4.78
C ASP A 181 -8.59 11.49 6.05
N VAL A 182 -7.83 12.19 6.88
CA VAL A 182 -7.35 11.63 8.15
C VAL A 182 -8.51 11.26 9.09
N GLY A 183 -9.67 11.87 8.94
CA GLY A 183 -10.88 11.53 9.68
C GLY A 183 -11.48 10.17 9.32
N ASP A 184 -11.09 9.58 8.19
CA ASP A 184 -11.49 8.23 7.77
C ASP A 184 -10.58 7.14 8.39
N ILE A 185 -9.51 7.52 9.08
CA ILE A 185 -8.52 6.60 9.67
C ILE A 185 -8.75 6.50 11.17
N ASP A 186 -9.07 5.30 11.67
CA ASP A 186 -9.28 5.06 13.09
C ASP A 186 -7.96 5.06 13.88
N ILE A 187 -6.91 4.48 13.27
CA ILE A 187 -5.62 4.26 13.93
C ILE A 187 -4.48 4.52 12.95
N GLY A 188 -3.51 5.33 13.36
CA GLY A 188 -2.23 5.50 12.66
C GLY A 188 -1.09 4.84 13.42
N VAL A 189 -0.19 4.18 12.70
CA VAL A 189 1.07 3.64 13.22
C VAL A 189 2.21 4.21 12.41
N LEU A 190 3.12 4.92 13.05
CA LEU A 190 4.31 5.46 12.37
C LEU A 190 5.32 4.34 12.17
N VAL A 191 5.68 4.09 10.91
CA VAL A 191 6.66 3.08 10.52
C VAL A 191 7.60 3.70 9.49
N ASP A 192 8.83 4.01 9.91
CA ASP A 192 9.86 4.59 9.05
C ASP A 192 10.66 3.46 8.40
N THR A 193 10.25 3.04 7.21
CA THR A 193 10.90 1.98 6.44
C THR A 193 11.07 2.40 4.97
N PRO A 194 12.17 2.02 4.32
CA PRO A 194 12.32 2.26 2.89
C PRO A 194 11.22 1.52 2.11
N LEU A 195 10.81 2.11 1.00
CA LEU A 195 9.92 1.42 0.05
C LEU A 195 10.73 0.40 -0.76
N PRO A 196 10.11 -0.71 -1.21
CA PRO A 196 10.78 -1.66 -2.07
C PRO A 196 11.09 -1.01 -3.43
N THR A 197 12.28 -1.31 -3.95
CA THR A 197 12.71 -0.89 -5.29
C THR A 197 12.70 -2.10 -6.24
N ALA A 198 12.46 -1.85 -7.51
CA ALA A 198 12.51 -2.84 -8.56
C ALA A 198 13.42 -2.36 -9.69
N THR A 199 14.53 -3.06 -9.89
CA THR A 199 15.44 -2.77 -11.01
C THR A 199 14.91 -3.46 -12.25
N MET A 200 14.69 -2.69 -13.31
CA MET A 200 14.31 -3.23 -14.63
C MET A 200 15.57 -3.70 -15.38
N PRO A 201 15.62 -4.95 -15.88
CA PRO A 201 16.76 -5.41 -16.64
C PRO A 201 16.85 -4.68 -17.98
N SER A 202 18.08 -4.39 -18.44
CA SER A 202 18.29 -3.75 -19.73
C SER A 202 17.70 -4.62 -20.87
N PRO A 203 16.99 -4.01 -21.83
CA PRO A 203 16.39 -4.74 -22.96
C PRO A 203 17.45 -5.44 -23.80
N GLY A 204 17.26 -6.74 -24.07
CA GLY A 204 18.10 -7.50 -24.98
C GLY A 204 17.89 -7.11 -26.46
N PRO A 205 18.75 -7.61 -27.38
CA PRO A 205 18.73 -7.21 -28.79
C PRO A 205 17.36 -7.36 -29.48
N SER A 206 16.65 -8.44 -29.24
CA SER A 206 15.31 -8.65 -29.82
C SER A 206 14.28 -7.63 -29.31
N ALA A 207 14.31 -7.29 -28.01
CA ALA A 207 13.44 -6.27 -27.46
C ALA A 207 13.77 -4.88 -28.05
N GLN A 208 15.05 -4.57 -28.27
CA GLN A 208 15.48 -3.32 -28.89
C GLN A 208 15.00 -3.23 -30.35
N GLN A 209 15.08 -4.32 -31.13
CA GLN A 209 14.55 -4.36 -32.50
C GLN A 209 13.05 -4.10 -32.55
N ILE A 210 12.29 -4.76 -31.66
CA ILE A 210 10.84 -4.52 -31.50
C ILE A 210 10.59 -3.08 -31.08
N GLY A 211 11.37 -2.57 -30.13
CA GLY A 211 11.30 -1.20 -29.64
C GLY A 211 11.41 -0.18 -30.78
N ASN A 212 12.40 -0.31 -31.62
CA ASN A 212 12.59 0.57 -32.78
C ASN A 212 11.40 0.53 -33.77
N LEU A 213 10.89 -0.67 -34.06
CA LEU A 213 9.76 -0.85 -34.99
C LEU A 213 8.49 -0.18 -34.42
N VAL A 214 8.20 -0.39 -33.14
CA VAL A 214 7.00 0.17 -32.50
C VAL A 214 7.15 1.68 -32.33
N ALA A 215 8.27 2.17 -31.82
CA ALA A 215 8.53 3.60 -31.62
C ALA A 215 8.38 4.41 -32.91
N SER A 216 8.77 3.82 -34.06
CA SER A 216 8.59 4.48 -35.36
C SER A 216 7.13 4.71 -35.75
N GLN A 217 6.20 3.97 -35.20
CA GLN A 217 4.75 4.08 -35.45
C GLN A 217 4.03 5.04 -34.52
N ILE A 218 4.67 5.48 -33.42
CA ILE A 218 4.05 6.34 -32.43
C ILE A 218 4.17 7.80 -32.90
N PRO A 219 3.06 8.51 -33.15
CA PRO A 219 3.11 9.90 -33.58
C PRO A 219 3.44 10.84 -32.43
N ASP A 220 3.89 12.05 -32.77
CA ASP A 220 4.01 13.15 -31.82
C ASP A 220 2.66 13.47 -31.16
N GLY A 221 2.66 13.85 -29.89
CA GLY A 221 1.46 14.13 -29.12
C GLY A 221 0.62 12.92 -28.72
N ALA A 222 1.08 11.69 -28.99
CA ALA A 222 0.37 10.48 -28.58
C ALA A 222 0.24 10.39 -27.06
N THR A 223 -0.84 9.74 -26.60
CA THR A 223 -0.96 9.33 -25.19
C THR A 223 -0.50 7.87 -25.06
N LEU A 224 0.48 7.64 -24.21
CA LEU A 224 1.08 6.34 -24.00
C LEU A 224 0.40 5.59 -22.87
N GLN A 225 0.05 4.32 -23.12
CA GLN A 225 -0.13 3.32 -22.08
C GLN A 225 1.02 2.33 -22.20
N VAL A 226 1.81 2.19 -21.15
CA VAL A 226 3.02 1.38 -21.16
C VAL A 226 2.84 0.17 -20.27
N GLY A 227 3.06 -1.04 -20.81
CA GLY A 227 3.09 -2.27 -20.03
C GLY A 227 4.43 -2.44 -19.28
N ILE A 228 4.57 -3.56 -18.57
CA ILE A 228 5.80 -3.92 -17.86
C ILE A 228 6.63 -4.89 -18.69
N GLY A 229 7.95 -4.79 -18.57
CA GLY A 229 8.91 -5.75 -19.13
C GLY A 229 9.82 -5.15 -20.22
N ALA A 230 10.76 -5.96 -20.67
CA ALA A 230 11.84 -5.53 -21.54
C ALA A 230 11.40 -4.92 -22.89
N VAL A 231 10.26 -5.36 -23.43
CA VAL A 231 9.76 -4.82 -24.73
C VAL A 231 9.15 -3.42 -24.55
N PRO A 232 8.21 -3.18 -23.61
CA PRO A 232 7.72 -1.81 -23.34
C PRO A 232 8.85 -0.84 -23.02
N ASP A 233 9.79 -1.23 -22.17
CA ASP A 233 10.94 -0.38 -21.81
C ASP A 233 11.81 -0.06 -23.03
N ALA A 234 12.02 -1.04 -23.92
CA ALA A 234 12.74 -0.81 -25.17
C ALA A 234 11.99 0.15 -26.11
N VAL A 235 10.65 0.06 -26.18
CA VAL A 235 9.84 1.00 -26.97
C VAL A 235 10.03 2.42 -26.46
N VAL A 236 9.89 2.63 -25.15
CA VAL A 236 10.05 3.95 -24.54
C VAL A 236 11.45 4.50 -24.77
N ALA A 237 12.50 3.67 -24.59
CA ALA A 237 13.89 4.06 -24.81
C ALA A 237 14.23 4.41 -26.28
N MET A 238 13.40 4.00 -27.23
CA MET A 238 13.59 4.26 -28.68
C MET A 238 12.69 5.38 -29.18
N LEU A 239 11.89 6.02 -28.32
CA LEU A 239 11.08 7.18 -28.71
C LEU A 239 11.99 8.36 -29.08
N PRO A 240 11.65 9.13 -30.10
CA PRO A 240 12.44 10.29 -30.51
C PRO A 240 12.41 11.42 -29.48
N ASP A 241 13.56 11.98 -29.12
CA ASP A 241 13.71 13.08 -28.15
C ASP A 241 13.04 14.40 -28.57
N ASN A 242 12.68 14.53 -29.85
CA ASN A 242 12.03 15.73 -30.41
C ASN A 242 10.50 15.65 -30.45
N ARG A 243 9.92 14.70 -29.74
CA ARG A 243 8.47 14.51 -29.62
C ARG A 243 8.02 14.61 -28.17
N ALA A 244 6.79 15.04 -27.97
CA ALA A 244 6.17 15.14 -26.65
C ALA A 244 4.98 14.19 -26.54
N PHE A 245 4.86 13.51 -25.39
CA PHE A 245 3.88 12.46 -25.16
C PHE A 245 3.08 12.73 -23.89
N GLY A 246 1.79 12.38 -23.89
CA GLY A 246 1.02 12.22 -22.67
C GLY A 246 1.16 10.80 -22.10
N VAL A 247 0.89 10.62 -20.81
CA VAL A 247 0.94 9.31 -20.16
C VAL A 247 -0.36 9.04 -19.43
N TRP A 248 -1.01 7.93 -19.80
CA TRP A 248 -2.15 7.37 -19.10
C TRP A 248 -1.96 5.85 -19.05
N THR A 249 -1.48 5.34 -17.92
CA THR A 249 -1.02 3.96 -17.80
C THR A 249 -1.46 3.35 -16.48
N GLU A 250 -1.50 2.03 -16.39
CA GLU A 250 -1.77 1.34 -15.13
C GLU A 250 -0.56 1.46 -14.19
N LEU A 251 0.63 1.13 -14.69
CA LEU A 251 1.87 1.14 -13.92
C LEU A 251 2.81 2.25 -14.41
N LEU A 252 3.29 3.07 -13.48
CA LEU A 252 4.39 4.00 -13.70
C LEU A 252 5.72 3.29 -13.41
N THR A 253 6.61 3.26 -14.40
CA THR A 253 7.95 2.66 -14.32
C THR A 253 9.04 3.70 -14.51
N ASP A 254 10.29 3.31 -14.29
CA ASP A 254 11.46 4.16 -14.57
C ASP A 254 11.51 4.63 -16.04
N SER A 255 10.94 3.87 -16.98
CA SER A 255 10.84 4.30 -18.37
C SER A 255 10.07 5.61 -18.54
N ILE A 256 8.99 5.81 -17.78
CA ILE A 256 8.21 7.06 -17.78
C ILE A 256 9.02 8.20 -17.14
N ARG A 257 9.73 7.92 -16.02
CA ARG A 257 10.63 8.89 -15.40
C ARG A 257 11.72 9.37 -16.36
N LEU A 258 12.28 8.44 -17.17
CA LEU A 258 13.28 8.80 -18.19
C LEU A 258 12.69 9.70 -19.29
N LEU A 259 11.43 9.52 -19.69
CA LEU A 259 10.76 10.45 -20.61
C LEU A 259 10.60 11.84 -20.02
N GLU A 260 10.28 11.93 -18.72
CA GLU A 260 10.20 13.23 -18.02
C GLU A 260 11.57 13.91 -17.98
N GLU A 261 12.62 13.20 -17.62
CA GLU A 261 14.01 13.71 -17.58
C GLU A 261 14.50 14.17 -18.96
N ALA A 262 14.07 13.50 -20.02
CA ALA A 262 14.37 13.86 -21.41
C ALA A 262 13.51 15.03 -21.94
N HIS A 263 12.61 15.61 -21.11
CA HIS A 263 11.62 16.60 -21.53
C HIS A 263 10.74 16.15 -22.70
N SER A 264 10.47 14.84 -22.78
CA SER A 264 9.63 14.22 -23.80
C SER A 264 8.19 13.99 -23.34
N LEU A 265 7.78 14.59 -22.21
CA LEU A 265 6.39 14.61 -21.78
C LEU A 265 5.78 16.00 -22.07
N ASP A 266 4.49 16.00 -22.40
CA ASP A 266 3.73 17.23 -22.55
C ASP A 266 3.10 17.69 -21.22
N ASP A 267 2.38 18.81 -21.22
CA ASP A 267 1.78 19.41 -20.03
C ASP A 267 0.55 18.64 -19.49
N ARG A 268 0.16 17.53 -20.10
CA ARG A 268 -0.96 16.72 -19.62
C ARG A 268 -0.59 15.99 -18.33
N PRO A 269 -1.53 15.85 -17.38
CA PRO A 269 -1.27 15.08 -16.16
C PRO A 269 -0.84 13.64 -16.46
N ILE A 270 0.23 13.18 -15.81
CA ILE A 270 0.61 11.77 -15.81
C ILE A 270 -0.39 11.03 -14.91
N THR A 271 -1.04 10.01 -15.46
CA THR A 271 -2.03 9.20 -14.73
C THR A 271 -1.58 7.75 -14.63
N GLY A 272 -1.59 7.22 -13.42
CA GLY A 272 -1.29 5.82 -13.13
C GLY A 272 -1.99 5.35 -11.86
N THR A 273 -2.06 4.04 -11.64
CA THR A 273 -2.70 3.45 -10.45
C THR A 273 -1.71 2.90 -9.44
N PHE A 274 -0.51 2.56 -9.88
CA PHE A 274 0.61 2.22 -9.01
C PHE A 274 1.96 2.50 -9.69
N ALA A 275 3.03 2.56 -8.91
CA ALA A 275 4.37 2.84 -9.38
C ALA A 275 5.36 1.78 -8.90
N MET A 276 6.37 1.48 -9.72
CA MET A 276 7.46 0.57 -9.44
C MET A 276 8.72 1.04 -10.16
N GLY A 277 9.84 1.15 -9.45
CA GLY A 277 11.09 1.63 -10.01
C GLY A 277 12.20 1.71 -8.95
N THR A 278 13.23 2.47 -9.25
CA THR A 278 14.40 2.70 -8.38
C THR A 278 14.33 4.04 -7.67
#